data_9a7c34cdb77721c840bb03d4e135c968
#
_entry.id   9a7c34cdb77721c840bb03d4e135c968
#
_cell.length_a   1.000
_cell.length_b   1.000
_cell.length_c   1.000
_cell.angle_alpha   90.00
_cell.angle_beta   90.00
_cell.angle_gamma   90.00
#
_symmetry.space_group_name_H-M   'P 1'
#
loop_
_entity.id
_entity.type
_entity.pdbx_description
1 polymer ?
#
loop_
_entity_poly.entity_id
_entity_poly.type
_entity_poly.pdbx_seq_one_letter_code
_entity_poly.pdbx_strand_id
1 'polypeptide(L)'
;MSERSPNFLGKYNHFNKQYLTADFSPRKYFRWQHENTSRVLMDSPNLESLSAFMVVGNYLREQGLSAPEIIEADTENGFLLLEDFGDATFTKVLQTDLTREHQIYISAVDVLVHLQERTDTVLPFLKEYTVNFGLNKVKQFLMHYYPRVMQEEISNSNEQSYLTAWESALRLALQTKKSIFMRDYHVDNLMDLKDRRAPKNIGLLDFQDAVWGPIAGDLVSLLEDARREVSPELTKQMWRRFLDAHPKGDHQEIYVAGNILSAVRHARILGLFTKVASERNDKRFLKQIPHLWTLLQRCCELEELKPVRQWFDVHVPQVKRVIPQL
;
A
#
# COMPACT_ATOMS: atom_id res chain seq x y z
N MET A 1 3.80 -27.82 -4.49
CA MET A 1 4.70 -27.03 -5.36
C MET A 1 5.39 -27.88 -6.42
N SER A 2 6.11 -28.94 -6.05
CA SER A 2 6.91 -29.73 -6.99
C SER A 2 6.14 -30.39 -8.14
N GLU A 3 4.86 -30.66 -7.95
CA GLU A 3 3.99 -31.29 -8.99
C GLU A 3 3.57 -30.33 -10.12
N ARG A 4 3.50 -29.00 -9.84
CA ARG A 4 3.08 -28.02 -10.87
C ARG A 4 4.18 -27.67 -11.87
N SER A 5 5.45 -27.74 -11.50
CA SER A 5 6.57 -27.41 -12.38
C SER A 5 7.83 -28.18 -12.01
N PRO A 6 7.90 -29.50 -12.26
CA PRO A 6 9.03 -30.32 -11.86
C PRO A 6 10.33 -29.94 -12.57
N ASN A 7 10.27 -29.53 -13.83
CA ASN A 7 11.46 -29.14 -14.59
C ASN A 7 12.07 -27.82 -14.11
N PHE A 8 11.24 -26.80 -13.83
CA PHE A 8 11.67 -25.50 -13.32
C PHE A 8 12.24 -25.64 -11.90
N LEU A 9 11.45 -26.23 -10.99
CA LEU A 9 11.82 -26.36 -9.59
C LEU A 9 12.96 -27.38 -9.37
N GLY A 10 13.07 -28.39 -10.28
CA GLY A 10 14.12 -29.41 -10.26
C GLY A 10 15.52 -28.86 -10.44
N LYS A 11 15.68 -27.80 -11.25
CA LYS A 11 16.98 -27.10 -11.43
C LYS A 11 17.60 -26.61 -10.13
N TYR A 12 16.75 -26.30 -9.13
CA TYR A 12 17.12 -25.67 -7.86
C TYR A 12 16.98 -26.61 -6.65
N ASN A 13 16.98 -27.92 -6.87
CA ASN A 13 16.84 -28.90 -5.79
C ASN A 13 17.98 -28.87 -4.76
N HIS A 14 19.14 -28.37 -5.16
CA HIS A 14 20.33 -28.23 -4.31
C HIS A 14 20.29 -26.95 -3.44
N PHE A 15 19.31 -26.05 -3.61
CA PHE A 15 19.14 -24.90 -2.75
C PHE A 15 18.43 -25.22 -1.43
N ASN A 16 18.92 -24.64 -0.34
CA ASN A 16 18.18 -24.62 0.92
C ASN A 16 16.98 -23.67 0.79
N LYS A 17 15.82 -24.12 1.26
CA LYS A 17 14.53 -23.44 1.05
C LYS A 17 13.96 -22.98 2.38
N GLN A 18 13.76 -21.65 2.54
CA GLN A 18 13.14 -21.04 3.70
C GLN A 18 11.85 -20.36 3.28
N TYR A 19 10.74 -20.63 3.95
CA TYR A 19 9.48 -19.93 3.74
C TYR A 19 9.58 -18.48 4.28
N LEU A 20 9.19 -17.51 3.45
CA LEU A 20 9.07 -16.12 3.86
C LEU A 20 7.59 -15.80 4.11
N THR A 21 7.29 -15.32 5.31
CA THR A 21 5.91 -14.97 5.69
C THR A 21 5.45 -13.76 4.86
N ALA A 22 4.28 -13.88 4.25
CA ALA A 22 3.60 -12.76 3.58
C ALA A 22 2.28 -12.46 4.29
N ASP A 23 2.00 -11.18 4.58
CA ASP A 23 0.74 -10.74 5.14
C ASP A 23 -0.30 -10.58 4.01
N PHE A 24 -1.52 -11.07 4.24
CA PHE A 24 -2.71 -10.88 3.38
C PHE A 24 -2.64 -11.36 1.92
N SER A 25 -1.46 -11.77 1.42
CA SER A 25 -1.27 -12.19 0.04
C SER A 25 -1.62 -13.67 -0.18
N PRO A 26 -2.27 -14.04 -1.30
CA PRO A 26 -2.38 -15.44 -1.70
C PRO A 26 -1.07 -16.01 -2.25
N ARG A 27 -0.09 -15.16 -2.57
CA ARG A 27 1.22 -15.55 -3.06
C ARG A 27 2.05 -16.10 -1.91
N LYS A 28 2.91 -17.07 -2.21
CA LYS A 28 3.88 -17.64 -1.28
C LYS A 28 5.28 -17.29 -1.75
N TYR A 29 6.14 -16.96 -0.82
CA TYR A 29 7.52 -16.61 -1.10
C TYR A 29 8.45 -17.56 -0.35
N PHE A 30 9.53 -17.98 -1.04
CA PHE A 30 10.53 -18.87 -0.47
C PHE A 30 11.90 -18.31 -0.81
N ARG A 31 12.75 -18.08 0.20
CA ARG A 31 14.15 -17.79 -0.01
C ARG A 31 14.88 -19.09 -0.33
N TRP A 32 15.61 -19.09 -1.42
CA TRP A 32 16.42 -20.20 -1.87
C TRP A 32 17.88 -19.80 -1.82
N GLN A 33 18.69 -20.54 -1.05
CA GLN A 33 20.11 -20.25 -0.80
C GLN A 33 20.99 -21.43 -1.17
N HIS A 34 22.04 -21.15 -1.91
CA HIS A 34 23.10 -22.10 -2.21
C HIS A 34 24.43 -21.35 -2.26
N GLU A 35 25.40 -21.78 -1.43
CA GLU A 35 26.69 -21.08 -1.25
C GLU A 35 26.50 -19.58 -1.01
N ASN A 36 27.05 -18.73 -1.87
CA ASN A 36 26.95 -17.26 -1.79
C ASN A 36 25.76 -16.70 -2.60
N THR A 37 24.89 -17.55 -3.15
CA THR A 37 23.74 -17.14 -3.97
C THR A 37 22.47 -17.21 -3.16
N SER A 38 21.70 -16.10 -3.16
CA SER A 38 20.36 -16.04 -2.59
C SER A 38 19.36 -15.57 -3.66
N ARG A 39 18.22 -16.21 -3.73
CA ARG A 39 17.11 -15.91 -4.64
C ARG A 39 15.77 -16.02 -3.91
N VAL A 40 14.75 -15.37 -4.42
CA VAL A 40 13.39 -15.50 -3.89
C VAL A 40 12.52 -16.16 -4.94
N LEU A 41 11.98 -17.35 -4.64
CA LEU A 41 10.92 -17.96 -5.43
C LEU A 41 9.58 -17.35 -5.02
N MET A 42 8.86 -16.78 -5.98
CA MET A 42 7.46 -16.41 -5.85
C MET A 42 6.59 -17.51 -6.47
N ASP A 43 5.64 -18.02 -5.70
CA ASP A 43 4.57 -18.93 -6.12
C ASP A 43 3.25 -18.15 -6.11
N SER A 44 2.74 -17.81 -7.28
CA SER A 44 1.50 -17.06 -7.47
C SER A 44 0.40 -17.96 -8.04
N PRO A 45 -0.68 -18.21 -7.30
CA PRO A 45 -1.82 -18.96 -7.81
C PRO A 45 -2.66 -18.16 -8.81
N ASN A 46 -2.48 -16.83 -8.89
CA ASN A 46 -3.19 -15.93 -9.80
C ASN A 46 -2.25 -15.42 -10.89
N LEU A 47 -2.46 -15.89 -12.13
CA LEU A 47 -1.62 -15.54 -13.28
C LEU A 47 -1.79 -14.09 -13.75
N GLU A 48 -2.96 -13.46 -13.55
CA GLU A 48 -3.15 -12.03 -13.83
C GLU A 48 -2.27 -11.19 -12.89
N SER A 49 -2.25 -11.53 -11.61
CA SER A 49 -1.39 -10.86 -10.61
C SER A 49 0.09 -11.10 -10.87
N LEU A 50 0.47 -12.29 -11.38
CA LEU A 50 1.84 -12.59 -11.81
C LEU A 50 2.26 -11.71 -12.99
N SER A 51 1.41 -11.64 -14.02
CA SER A 51 1.64 -10.79 -15.20
C SER A 51 1.78 -9.32 -14.81
N ALA A 52 0.91 -8.81 -13.93
CA ALA A 52 0.99 -7.45 -13.42
C ALA A 52 2.31 -7.20 -12.67
N PHE A 53 2.76 -8.15 -11.83
CA PHE A 53 4.07 -8.06 -11.17
C PHE A 53 5.21 -7.92 -12.19
N MET A 54 5.20 -8.73 -13.23
CA MET A 54 6.25 -8.70 -14.27
C MET A 54 6.25 -7.36 -15.02
N VAL A 55 5.08 -6.89 -15.46
CA VAL A 55 4.95 -5.66 -16.26
C VAL A 55 5.31 -4.43 -15.44
N VAL A 56 4.75 -4.28 -14.24
CA VAL A 56 5.03 -3.13 -13.37
C VAL A 56 6.48 -3.16 -12.88
N GLY A 57 6.98 -4.34 -12.48
CA GLY A 57 8.37 -4.49 -12.03
C GLY A 57 9.39 -4.12 -13.11
N ASN A 58 9.19 -4.56 -14.35
CA ASN A 58 10.03 -4.19 -15.47
C ASN A 58 9.99 -2.67 -15.74
N TYR A 59 8.78 -2.07 -15.75
CA TYR A 59 8.64 -0.63 -15.90
C TYR A 59 9.41 0.14 -14.82
N LEU A 60 9.28 -0.23 -13.53
CA LEU A 60 10.02 0.42 -12.44
C LEU A 60 11.53 0.32 -12.65
N ARG A 61 12.04 -0.82 -13.12
CA ARG A 61 13.46 -1.01 -13.43
C ARG A 61 13.93 -0.14 -14.61
N GLU A 62 13.10 -0.01 -15.65
CA GLU A 62 13.35 0.87 -16.80
C GLU A 62 13.41 2.35 -16.38
N GLN A 63 12.61 2.74 -15.35
CA GLN A 63 12.71 4.07 -14.75
C GLN A 63 13.94 4.24 -13.83
N GLY A 64 14.82 3.25 -13.74
CA GLY A 64 16.05 3.32 -12.93
C GLY A 64 15.84 3.06 -11.45
N LEU A 65 14.72 2.44 -11.06
CA LEU A 65 14.41 2.05 -9.68
C LEU A 65 14.77 0.58 -9.41
N SER A 66 14.77 0.18 -8.15
CA SER A 66 15.00 -1.20 -7.74
C SER A 66 13.67 -1.92 -7.46
N ALA A 67 13.13 -2.59 -8.47
CA ALA A 67 12.19 -3.71 -8.30
C ALA A 67 12.98 -5.02 -8.46
N PRO A 68 12.60 -6.14 -7.78
CA PRO A 68 13.32 -7.40 -7.89
C PRO A 68 13.47 -7.85 -9.33
N GLU A 69 14.70 -8.16 -9.73
CA GLU A 69 14.98 -8.72 -11.05
C GLU A 69 14.35 -10.10 -11.20
N ILE A 70 13.71 -10.33 -12.34
CA ILE A 70 13.20 -11.64 -12.70
C ILE A 70 14.34 -12.43 -13.33
N ILE A 71 14.88 -13.38 -12.58
CA ILE A 71 16.01 -14.23 -13.00
C ILE A 71 15.54 -15.31 -13.96
N GLU A 72 14.41 -15.95 -13.61
CA GLU A 72 13.79 -16.98 -14.43
C GLU A 72 12.27 -16.98 -14.16
N ALA A 73 11.46 -17.34 -15.16
CA ALA A 73 10.02 -17.37 -15.06
C ALA A 73 9.44 -18.67 -15.63
N ASP A 74 8.47 -19.24 -14.92
CA ASP A 74 7.56 -20.26 -15.39
C ASP A 74 6.13 -19.71 -15.26
N THR A 75 5.75 -18.89 -16.22
CA THR A 75 4.49 -18.14 -16.19
C THR A 75 3.25 -19.02 -16.31
N GLU A 76 3.36 -20.16 -17.00
CA GLU A 76 2.26 -21.12 -17.15
C GLU A 76 1.89 -21.76 -15.81
N ASN A 77 2.88 -22.01 -14.96
CA ASN A 77 2.72 -22.62 -13.65
C ASN A 77 2.71 -21.60 -12.49
N GLY A 78 2.86 -20.31 -12.79
CA GLY A 78 2.76 -19.23 -11.80
C GLY A 78 3.98 -19.06 -10.92
N PHE A 79 5.21 -19.36 -11.42
CA PHE A 79 6.44 -19.21 -10.68
C PHE A 79 7.35 -18.13 -11.26
N LEU A 80 7.95 -17.33 -10.39
CA LEU A 80 9.07 -16.43 -10.73
C LEU A 80 10.22 -16.66 -9.76
N LEU A 81 11.43 -16.79 -10.29
CA LEU A 81 12.66 -16.72 -9.51
C LEU A 81 13.17 -15.29 -9.57
N LEU A 82 13.27 -14.66 -8.42
CA LEU A 82 13.53 -13.23 -8.27
C LEU A 82 14.87 -12.97 -7.57
N GLU A 83 15.41 -11.79 -7.80
CA GLU A 83 16.46 -11.21 -6.99
C GLU A 83 16.02 -11.15 -5.52
N ASP A 84 16.94 -11.47 -4.60
CA ASP A 84 16.73 -11.37 -3.15
C ASP A 84 17.30 -10.05 -2.63
N PHE A 85 16.45 -9.17 -2.15
CA PHE A 85 16.85 -7.90 -1.52
C PHE A 85 17.29 -8.05 -0.06
N GLY A 86 17.32 -9.28 0.46
CA GLY A 86 17.68 -9.56 1.85
C GLY A 86 16.53 -9.25 2.83
N ASP A 87 16.88 -8.81 4.03
CA ASP A 87 15.94 -8.68 5.14
C ASP A 87 15.75 -7.25 5.66
N ALA A 88 16.46 -6.28 5.07
CA ALA A 88 16.50 -4.90 5.56
C ALA A 88 15.26 -4.09 5.10
N THR A 89 14.04 -4.52 5.47
CA THR A 89 12.86 -3.66 5.30
C THR A 89 13.04 -2.38 6.12
N PHE A 90 12.43 -1.28 5.70
CA PHE A 90 12.48 -0.04 6.48
C PHE A 90 11.95 -0.25 7.91
N THR A 91 10.92 -1.09 8.09
CA THR A 91 10.44 -1.47 9.42
C THR A 91 11.57 -2.07 10.27
N LYS A 92 12.30 -3.06 9.76
CA LYS A 92 13.42 -3.68 10.51
C LYS A 92 14.55 -2.69 10.78
N VAL A 93 14.90 -1.87 9.79
CA VAL A 93 15.93 -0.85 9.97
C VAL A 93 15.56 0.13 11.07
N LEU A 94 14.32 0.63 11.07
CA LEU A 94 13.83 1.60 12.05
C LEU A 94 13.62 0.99 13.45
N GLN A 95 13.39 -0.31 13.55
CA GLN A 95 13.37 -1.02 14.84
C GLN A 95 14.76 -1.12 15.48
N THR A 96 15.82 -1.18 14.66
CA THR A 96 17.20 -1.30 15.15
C THR A 96 17.93 0.03 15.25
N ASP A 97 17.60 1.00 14.39
CA ASP A 97 18.25 2.31 14.35
C ASP A 97 17.26 3.41 13.93
N LEU A 98 16.61 3.99 14.91
CA LEU A 98 15.65 5.08 14.71
C LEU A 98 16.31 6.39 14.21
N THR A 99 17.62 6.56 14.38
CA THR A 99 18.32 7.78 13.92
C THR A 99 18.30 7.90 12.40
N ARG A 100 18.07 6.80 11.70
CA ARG A 100 17.96 6.76 10.23
C ARG A 100 16.59 7.20 9.69
N GLU A 101 15.60 7.41 10.55
CA GLU A 101 14.21 7.68 10.14
C GLU A 101 14.13 8.82 9.12
N HIS A 102 14.68 9.97 9.45
CA HIS A 102 14.63 11.14 8.59
C HIS A 102 15.21 10.87 7.19
N GLN A 103 16.39 10.24 7.12
CA GLN A 103 17.05 9.94 5.86
C GLN A 103 16.28 8.91 5.03
N ILE A 104 15.72 7.89 5.67
CA ILE A 104 14.92 6.85 5.01
C ILE A 104 13.66 7.46 4.38
N TYR A 105 12.94 8.34 5.10
CA TYR A 105 11.74 8.99 4.59
C TYR A 105 12.06 9.96 3.45
N ILE A 106 13.16 10.74 3.54
CA ILE A 106 13.64 11.57 2.43
C ILE A 106 13.87 10.69 1.19
N SER A 107 14.63 9.61 1.32
CA SER A 107 14.94 8.73 0.19
C SER A 107 13.68 8.11 -0.43
N ALA A 108 12.70 7.73 0.40
CA ALA A 108 11.44 7.21 -0.09
C ALA A 108 10.62 8.28 -0.85
N VAL A 109 10.55 9.51 -0.35
CA VAL A 109 9.89 10.62 -1.06
C VAL A 109 10.60 10.91 -2.38
N ASP A 110 11.93 10.90 -2.41
CA ASP A 110 12.71 11.14 -3.63
C ASP A 110 12.47 10.08 -4.70
N VAL A 111 12.26 8.81 -4.30
CA VAL A 111 11.87 7.74 -5.23
C VAL A 111 10.50 8.00 -5.85
N LEU A 112 9.51 8.47 -5.04
CA LEU A 112 8.20 8.84 -5.58
C LEU A 112 8.29 9.99 -6.57
N VAL A 113 9.02 11.05 -6.22
CA VAL A 113 9.25 12.21 -7.11
C VAL A 113 9.92 11.77 -8.39
N HIS A 114 11.01 11.00 -8.30
CA HIS A 114 11.75 10.48 -9.46
C HIS A 114 10.86 9.69 -10.42
N LEU A 115 9.99 8.83 -9.88
CA LEU A 115 9.06 8.02 -10.66
C LEU A 115 8.00 8.90 -11.34
N GLN A 116 7.42 9.85 -10.60
CA GLN A 116 6.33 10.71 -11.07
C GLN A 116 6.78 11.76 -12.10
N GLU A 117 8.04 12.20 -12.06
CA GLU A 117 8.65 13.05 -13.10
C GLU A 117 8.80 12.33 -14.43
N ARG A 118 8.94 11.00 -14.41
CA ARG A 118 9.13 10.15 -15.60
C ARG A 118 7.86 9.49 -16.10
N THR A 119 6.78 9.64 -15.35
CA THR A 119 5.47 9.03 -15.64
C THR A 119 4.43 10.13 -15.75
N ASP A 120 4.45 10.87 -16.84
CA ASP A 120 3.54 12.00 -17.14
C ASP A 120 2.38 11.62 -18.07
N THR A 121 2.42 10.42 -18.63
CA THR A 121 1.40 9.87 -19.53
C THR A 121 0.81 8.59 -18.99
N VAL A 122 -0.46 8.33 -19.32
CA VAL A 122 -1.17 7.12 -18.89
C VAL A 122 -0.44 5.88 -19.42
N LEU A 123 -0.13 4.96 -18.51
CA LEU A 123 0.48 3.67 -18.84
C LEU A 123 -0.61 2.67 -19.21
N PRO A 124 -0.60 2.10 -20.44
CA PRO A 124 -1.70 1.25 -20.94
C PRO A 124 -1.98 -0.01 -20.09
N PHE A 125 -0.99 -0.46 -19.33
CA PHE A 125 -1.10 -1.62 -18.46
C PHE A 125 -1.67 -1.31 -17.07
N LEU A 126 -1.85 -0.04 -16.71
CA LEU A 126 -2.44 0.37 -15.44
C LEU A 126 -3.95 0.60 -15.58
N LYS A 127 -4.71 0.03 -14.65
CA LYS A 127 -6.11 0.38 -14.45
C LYS A 127 -6.22 1.78 -13.83
N GLU A 128 -7.22 2.55 -14.20
CA GLU A 128 -7.43 3.87 -13.59
C GLU A 128 -8.04 3.74 -12.20
N TYR A 129 -7.57 4.58 -11.26
CA TYR A 129 -8.24 4.78 -9.98
C TYR A 129 -9.49 5.63 -10.21
N THR A 130 -10.65 5.00 -10.28
CA THR A 130 -11.94 5.66 -10.51
C THR A 130 -12.66 5.94 -9.20
N VAL A 131 -13.73 6.76 -9.26
CA VAL A 131 -14.64 6.96 -8.12
C VAL A 131 -15.17 5.62 -7.61
N ASN A 132 -15.65 4.76 -8.51
CA ASN A 132 -16.16 3.43 -8.14
C ASN A 132 -15.08 2.55 -7.48
N PHE A 133 -13.81 2.67 -7.92
CA PHE A 133 -12.72 1.98 -7.27
C PHE A 133 -12.56 2.45 -5.81
N GLY A 134 -12.57 3.75 -5.56
CA GLY A 134 -12.50 4.34 -4.22
C GLY A 134 -13.71 3.95 -3.35
N LEU A 135 -14.93 4.02 -3.90
CA LEU A 135 -16.15 3.61 -3.19
C LEU A 135 -16.10 2.14 -2.77
N ASN A 136 -15.60 1.24 -3.64
CA ASN A 136 -15.42 -0.17 -3.27
C ASN A 136 -14.39 -0.36 -2.14
N LYS A 137 -13.41 0.55 -1.98
CA LYS A 137 -12.47 0.49 -0.85
C LYS A 137 -13.15 0.88 0.46
N VAL A 138 -13.90 1.98 0.49
CA VAL A 138 -14.58 2.42 1.72
C VAL A 138 -15.72 1.50 2.13
N LYS A 139 -16.34 0.76 1.21
CA LYS A 139 -17.34 -0.29 1.53
C LYS A 139 -16.80 -1.36 2.48
N GLN A 140 -15.49 -1.62 2.52
CA GLN A 140 -14.89 -2.59 3.45
C GLN A 140 -15.20 -2.23 4.91
N PHE A 141 -15.28 -0.93 5.23
CA PHE A 141 -15.70 -0.44 6.54
C PHE A 141 -17.13 -0.90 6.89
N LEU A 142 -18.07 -0.68 5.97
CA LEU A 142 -19.48 -1.05 6.17
C LEU A 142 -19.68 -2.56 6.26
N MET A 143 -18.94 -3.31 5.47
CA MET A 143 -19.09 -4.79 5.40
C MET A 143 -18.49 -5.52 6.60
N HIS A 144 -17.43 -4.98 7.21
CA HIS A 144 -16.67 -5.75 8.19
C HIS A 144 -16.56 -5.07 9.55
N TYR A 145 -16.30 -3.75 9.60
CA TYR A 145 -16.13 -3.04 10.86
C TYR A 145 -17.47 -2.60 11.47
N TYR A 146 -18.32 -1.94 10.70
CA TYR A 146 -19.60 -1.38 11.15
C TYR A 146 -20.46 -2.42 11.90
N PRO A 147 -20.77 -3.59 11.31
CA PRO A 147 -21.66 -4.53 11.98
C PRO A 147 -21.08 -5.10 13.28
N ARG A 148 -19.77 -5.12 13.43
CA ARG A 148 -19.11 -5.60 14.65
C ARG A 148 -19.18 -4.62 15.82
N VAL A 149 -19.11 -3.31 15.54
CA VAL A 149 -19.14 -2.30 16.59
C VAL A 149 -20.55 -1.81 16.88
N MET A 150 -21.43 -1.79 15.88
CA MET A 150 -22.83 -1.38 16.04
C MET A 150 -23.75 -2.53 16.45
N GLN A 151 -23.34 -3.80 16.23
CA GLN A 151 -24.13 -5.01 16.46
C GLN A 151 -25.42 -5.06 15.64
N GLU A 152 -25.38 -4.44 14.45
CA GLU A 152 -26.46 -4.41 13.49
C GLU A 152 -25.91 -4.28 12.07
N GLU A 153 -26.63 -4.76 11.08
CA GLU A 153 -26.32 -4.54 9.68
C GLU A 153 -26.72 -3.12 9.27
N ILE A 154 -25.95 -2.54 8.33
CA ILE A 154 -26.30 -1.21 7.85
C ILE A 154 -27.56 -1.24 6.98
N SER A 155 -28.46 -0.28 7.16
CA SER A 155 -29.62 -0.12 6.28
C SER A 155 -29.20 0.38 4.88
N ASN A 156 -29.99 0.04 3.85
CA ASN A 156 -29.75 0.51 2.48
C ASN A 156 -29.67 2.04 2.38
N SER A 157 -30.50 2.77 3.13
CA SER A 157 -30.49 4.23 3.16
C SER A 157 -29.20 4.80 3.75
N ASN A 158 -28.70 4.20 4.82
CA ASN A 158 -27.45 4.61 5.48
C ASN A 158 -26.22 4.23 4.64
N GLU A 159 -26.22 3.07 3.96
CA GLU A 159 -25.18 2.73 2.99
C GLU A 159 -25.16 3.76 1.85
N GLN A 160 -26.31 4.09 1.27
CA GLN A 160 -26.39 5.06 0.19
C GLN A 160 -25.89 6.44 0.62
N SER A 161 -26.28 6.92 1.81
CA SER A 161 -25.81 8.21 2.34
C SER A 161 -24.31 8.22 2.59
N TYR A 162 -23.73 7.10 3.08
CA TYR A 162 -22.29 6.90 3.23
C TYR A 162 -21.56 7.02 1.90
N LEU A 163 -22.02 6.28 0.89
CA LEU A 163 -21.39 6.30 -0.44
C LEU A 163 -21.50 7.68 -1.10
N THR A 164 -22.62 8.36 -0.94
CA THR A 164 -22.79 9.73 -1.45
C THR A 164 -21.83 10.72 -0.79
N ALA A 165 -21.61 10.59 0.53
CA ALA A 165 -20.64 11.42 1.25
C ALA A 165 -19.20 11.23 0.72
N TRP A 166 -18.79 10.00 0.43
CA TRP A 166 -17.47 9.70 -0.13
C TRP A 166 -17.34 10.07 -1.60
N GLU A 167 -18.40 9.96 -2.39
CA GLU A 167 -18.36 10.20 -3.83
C GLU A 167 -17.91 11.62 -4.16
N SER A 168 -18.44 12.63 -3.47
CA SER A 168 -18.08 14.04 -3.69
C SER A 168 -16.60 14.30 -3.42
N ALA A 169 -16.07 13.78 -2.32
CA ALA A 169 -14.65 13.90 -1.98
C ALA A 169 -13.75 13.17 -3.01
N LEU A 170 -14.12 11.93 -3.41
CA LEU A 170 -13.37 11.16 -4.40
C LEU A 170 -13.34 11.86 -5.76
N ARG A 171 -14.47 12.46 -6.21
CA ARG A 171 -14.49 13.23 -7.46
C ARG A 171 -13.51 14.38 -7.44
N LEU A 172 -13.40 15.10 -6.31
CA LEU A 172 -12.43 16.17 -6.14
C LEU A 172 -10.99 15.65 -6.18
N ALA A 173 -10.66 14.61 -5.40
CA ALA A 173 -9.32 14.05 -5.37
C ALA A 173 -8.82 13.55 -6.75
N LEU A 174 -9.73 13.06 -7.60
CA LEU A 174 -9.40 12.52 -8.92
C LEU A 174 -9.21 13.59 -10.00
N GLN A 175 -9.44 14.86 -9.72
CA GLN A 175 -9.18 15.97 -10.64
C GLN A 175 -7.71 16.43 -10.62
N THR A 176 -6.95 16.03 -9.61
CA THR A 176 -5.55 16.43 -9.46
C THR A 176 -4.61 15.68 -10.41
N LYS A 177 -3.34 16.14 -10.49
CA LYS A 177 -2.30 15.48 -11.25
C LYS A 177 -2.24 14.00 -10.91
N LYS A 178 -2.18 13.15 -11.95
CA LYS A 178 -2.09 11.69 -11.84
C LYS A 178 -0.73 11.18 -12.31
N SER A 179 -0.35 10.03 -11.78
CA SER A 179 0.81 9.24 -12.21
C SER A 179 0.59 7.78 -11.78
N ILE A 180 1.63 6.95 -11.86
CA ILE A 180 1.60 5.63 -11.25
C ILE A 180 1.44 5.78 -9.74
N PHE A 181 0.47 5.05 -9.18
CA PHE A 181 0.13 4.98 -7.77
C PHE A 181 0.22 3.52 -7.33
N MET A 182 1.28 3.16 -6.58
CA MET A 182 1.58 1.78 -6.16
C MET A 182 0.63 1.26 -5.09
N ARG A 183 -0.01 2.17 -4.31
CA ARG A 183 -1.06 1.92 -3.30
C ARG A 183 -0.58 1.35 -1.96
N ASP A 184 0.39 0.45 -1.98
CA ASP A 184 0.92 -0.18 -0.79
C ASP A 184 2.38 0.24 -0.54
N TYR A 185 2.66 1.55 -0.74
CA TYR A 185 3.96 2.19 -0.54
C TYR A 185 4.17 2.56 0.93
N HIS A 186 4.67 1.63 1.73
CA HIS A 186 4.90 1.80 3.16
C HIS A 186 6.14 1.03 3.63
N VAL A 187 6.56 1.28 4.86
CA VAL A 187 7.86 0.82 5.40
C VAL A 187 8.11 -0.70 5.35
N ASP A 188 7.04 -1.53 5.34
CA ASP A 188 7.21 -2.98 5.22
C ASP A 188 7.52 -3.43 3.78
N ASN A 189 7.13 -2.61 2.77
CA ASN A 189 7.31 -2.89 1.36
C ASN A 189 8.50 -2.14 0.74
N LEU A 190 9.27 -1.41 1.55
CA LEU A 190 10.47 -0.70 1.14
C LEU A 190 11.71 -1.34 1.76
N MET A 191 12.73 -1.60 0.93
CA MET A 191 13.97 -2.25 1.33
C MET A 191 15.14 -1.26 1.30
N ASP A 192 15.98 -1.29 2.31
CA ASP A 192 17.21 -0.50 2.39
C ASP A 192 18.36 -1.24 1.69
N LEU A 193 18.67 -0.84 0.46
CA LEU A 193 19.71 -1.42 -0.37
C LEU A 193 20.99 -0.57 -0.28
N LYS A 194 21.72 -0.67 0.83
CA LYS A 194 22.88 0.18 1.18
C LYS A 194 23.97 0.20 0.10
N ASP A 195 24.13 -0.89 -0.63
CA ASP A 195 25.18 -1.04 -1.65
C ASP A 195 24.83 -0.39 -2.99
N ARG A 196 23.61 0.17 -3.10
CA ARG A 196 23.13 0.86 -4.29
C ARG A 196 23.12 2.38 -4.09
N ARG A 197 23.36 3.11 -5.18
CA ARG A 197 23.23 4.58 -5.18
C ARG A 197 21.78 4.99 -5.45
N ALA A 198 21.37 6.15 -4.92
CA ALA A 198 20.06 6.72 -5.21
C ALA A 198 19.84 6.89 -6.73
N PRO A 199 18.62 6.68 -7.23
CA PRO A 199 17.41 6.29 -6.51
C PRO A 199 17.28 4.76 -6.30
N LYS A 200 18.28 3.96 -6.74
CA LYS A 200 18.28 2.49 -6.65
C LYS A 200 18.52 1.95 -5.25
N ASN A 201 18.87 2.79 -4.28
CA ASN A 201 19.11 2.42 -2.89
C ASN A 201 17.84 2.02 -2.12
N ILE A 202 16.67 2.18 -2.73
CA ILE A 202 15.38 1.74 -2.18
C ILE A 202 14.83 0.61 -3.05
N GLY A 203 14.68 -0.57 -2.47
CA GLY A 203 14.00 -1.69 -3.12
C GLY A 203 12.48 -1.57 -2.94
N LEU A 204 11.76 -1.74 -4.02
CA LEU A 204 10.29 -1.64 -4.07
C LEU A 204 9.69 -3.05 -4.10
N LEU A 205 8.74 -3.32 -3.22
CA LEU A 205 7.99 -4.58 -3.15
C LEU A 205 6.49 -4.31 -3.23
N ASP A 206 5.72 -5.33 -3.55
CA ASP A 206 4.24 -5.34 -3.54
C ASP A 206 3.57 -4.26 -4.42
N PHE A 207 4.17 -3.97 -5.57
CA PHE A 207 3.77 -2.93 -6.53
C PHE A 207 2.81 -3.39 -7.62
N GLN A 208 2.50 -4.68 -7.74
CA GLN A 208 1.71 -5.24 -8.85
C GLN A 208 0.25 -4.78 -8.90
N ASP A 209 -0.25 -4.24 -7.80
CA ASP A 209 -1.59 -3.66 -7.72
C ASP A 209 -1.61 -2.15 -8.05
N ALA A 210 -0.54 -1.63 -8.66
CA ALA A 210 -0.43 -0.25 -9.08
C ALA A 210 -1.58 0.14 -10.03
N VAL A 211 -1.97 1.40 -9.93
CA VAL A 211 -3.03 2.01 -10.75
C VAL A 211 -2.57 3.38 -11.27
N TRP A 212 -3.26 3.93 -12.25
CA TRP A 212 -3.12 5.32 -12.65
C TRP A 212 -4.00 6.18 -11.74
N GLY A 213 -3.42 7.01 -10.89
CA GLY A 213 -4.15 7.76 -9.87
C GLY A 213 -3.43 9.01 -9.35
N PRO A 214 -4.03 9.73 -8.40
CA PRO A 214 -3.45 10.96 -7.87
C PRO A 214 -2.06 10.76 -7.26
N ILE A 215 -1.13 11.69 -7.56
CA ILE A 215 0.28 11.58 -7.18
C ILE A 215 0.53 11.50 -5.67
N ALA A 216 -0.33 12.08 -4.85
CA ALA A 216 -0.16 12.08 -3.40
C ALA A 216 -0.53 10.75 -2.72
N GLY A 217 -1.11 9.77 -3.47
CA GLY A 217 -1.61 8.54 -2.87
C GLY A 217 -0.54 7.69 -2.17
N ASP A 218 0.64 7.55 -2.78
CA ASP A 218 1.75 6.79 -2.17
C ASP A 218 2.44 7.57 -1.05
N LEU A 219 2.51 8.90 -1.15
CA LEU A 219 3.04 9.73 -0.09
C LEU A 219 2.24 9.53 1.21
N VAL A 220 0.90 9.60 1.15
CA VAL A 220 0.08 9.40 2.35
C VAL A 220 0.11 7.95 2.84
N SER A 221 0.30 6.97 1.96
CA SER A 221 0.51 5.58 2.37
C SER A 221 1.79 5.40 3.20
N LEU A 222 2.83 6.18 2.88
CA LEU A 222 4.11 6.20 3.61
C LEU A 222 4.01 6.97 4.94
N LEU A 223 3.36 8.14 4.94
CA LEU A 223 3.35 9.06 6.08
C LEU A 223 2.28 8.72 7.12
N GLU A 224 1.23 8.01 6.72
CA GLU A 224 0.10 7.64 7.56
C GLU A 224 -0.05 6.11 7.64
N ASP A 225 1.06 5.42 7.94
CA ASP A 225 1.05 3.97 8.09
C ASP A 225 0.24 3.54 9.32
N ALA A 226 -0.67 2.59 9.10
CA ALA A 226 -1.50 2.01 10.16
C ALA A 226 -0.69 1.33 11.28
N ARG A 227 0.54 0.88 10.97
CA ARG A 227 1.40 0.08 11.86
C ARG A 227 2.43 0.92 12.60
N ARG A 228 2.64 2.17 12.18
CA ARG A 228 3.69 3.05 12.68
C ARG A 228 3.21 4.49 12.75
N GLU A 229 3.42 5.12 13.90
CA GLU A 229 3.24 6.55 14.03
C GLU A 229 4.44 7.30 13.45
N VAL A 230 4.17 8.27 12.57
CA VAL A 230 5.15 9.21 12.01
C VAL A 230 4.94 10.56 12.67
N SER A 231 6.01 11.20 13.14
CA SER A 231 5.87 12.46 13.85
C SER A 231 5.28 13.57 12.96
N PRO A 232 4.49 14.51 13.52
CA PRO A 232 3.93 15.63 12.76
C PRO A 232 5.01 16.46 12.06
N GLU A 233 6.18 16.64 12.68
CA GLU A 233 7.31 17.37 12.14
C GLU A 233 7.87 16.68 10.91
N LEU A 234 8.10 15.38 10.97
CA LEU A 234 8.58 14.60 9.83
C LEU A 234 7.55 14.58 8.71
N THR A 235 6.27 14.37 9.04
CA THR A 235 5.16 14.41 8.08
C THR A 235 5.13 15.75 7.33
N LYS A 236 5.22 16.88 8.05
CA LYS A 236 5.24 18.22 7.45
C LYS A 236 6.46 18.43 6.54
N GLN A 237 7.64 17.95 6.94
CA GLN A 237 8.86 18.06 6.14
C GLN A 237 8.75 17.25 4.85
N MET A 238 8.21 16.04 4.91
CA MET A 238 8.05 15.17 3.75
C MET A 238 6.99 15.70 2.78
N TRP A 239 5.87 16.23 3.28
CA TRP A 239 4.89 16.93 2.46
C TRP A 239 5.51 18.13 1.74
N ARG A 240 6.25 18.98 2.47
CA ARG A 240 6.92 20.13 1.86
C ARG A 240 7.87 19.67 0.76
N ARG A 241 8.75 18.70 1.04
CA ARG A 241 9.69 18.15 0.06
C ARG A 241 8.98 17.66 -1.19
N PHE A 242 7.88 16.94 -1.02
CA PHE A 242 7.09 16.41 -2.13
C PHE A 242 6.44 17.51 -2.95
N LEU A 243 5.83 18.50 -2.31
CA LEU A 243 5.18 19.63 -2.99
C LEU A 243 6.18 20.53 -3.72
N ASP A 244 7.33 20.83 -3.09
CA ASP A 244 8.42 21.63 -3.70
C ASP A 244 8.94 20.98 -5.00
N ALA A 245 8.90 19.66 -5.10
CA ALA A 245 9.25 18.91 -6.31
C ALA A 245 8.16 18.96 -7.40
N HIS A 246 6.98 19.47 -7.10
CA HIS A 246 5.85 19.60 -8.05
C HIS A 246 5.45 21.08 -8.27
N PRO A 247 6.36 21.96 -8.70
CA PRO A 247 6.14 23.42 -8.73
C PRO A 247 5.05 23.88 -9.71
N LYS A 248 4.67 23.01 -10.67
CA LYS A 248 3.59 23.30 -11.65
C LYS A 248 2.21 22.81 -11.18
N GLY A 249 2.15 22.09 -10.05
CA GLY A 249 0.90 21.60 -9.49
C GLY A 249 0.27 22.62 -8.53
N ASP A 250 -1.04 22.60 -8.37
CA ASP A 250 -1.69 23.27 -7.26
C ASP A 250 -1.40 22.48 -5.97
N HIS A 251 -0.56 23.04 -5.12
CA HIS A 251 -0.12 22.39 -3.89
C HIS A 251 -1.28 22.14 -2.92
N GLN A 252 -2.27 23.04 -2.89
CA GLN A 252 -3.45 22.88 -2.06
C GLN A 252 -4.32 21.73 -2.56
N GLU A 253 -4.57 21.65 -3.86
CA GLU A 253 -5.32 20.55 -4.47
C GLU A 253 -4.63 19.20 -4.24
N ILE A 254 -3.30 19.13 -4.42
CA ILE A 254 -2.51 17.92 -4.19
C ILE A 254 -2.60 17.49 -2.71
N TYR A 255 -2.52 18.44 -1.77
CA TYR A 255 -2.62 18.17 -0.34
C TYR A 255 -4.03 17.67 0.03
N VAL A 256 -5.08 18.33 -0.45
CA VAL A 256 -6.47 17.93 -0.23
C VAL A 256 -6.72 16.52 -0.79
N ALA A 257 -6.30 16.26 -2.03
CA ALA A 257 -6.43 14.94 -2.64
C ALA A 257 -5.72 13.85 -1.85
N GLY A 258 -4.50 14.11 -1.36
CA GLY A 258 -3.76 13.20 -0.51
C GLY A 258 -4.53 12.85 0.77
N ASN A 259 -5.06 13.85 1.47
CA ASN A 259 -5.84 13.61 2.69
C ASN A 259 -7.15 12.86 2.43
N ILE A 260 -7.82 13.10 1.29
CA ILE A 260 -9.01 12.32 0.89
C ILE A 260 -8.62 10.85 0.66
N LEU A 261 -7.53 10.59 -0.07
CA LEU A 261 -7.04 9.21 -0.31
C LEU A 261 -6.59 8.54 0.98
N SER A 262 -5.99 9.29 1.91
CA SER A 262 -5.64 8.81 3.24
C SER A 262 -6.88 8.38 4.02
N ALA A 263 -7.93 9.21 4.04
CA ALA A 263 -9.20 8.88 4.68
C ALA A 263 -9.83 7.60 4.09
N VAL A 264 -9.84 7.47 2.74
CA VAL A 264 -10.28 6.25 2.04
C VAL A 264 -9.47 5.03 2.48
N ARG A 265 -8.15 5.19 2.57
CA ARG A 265 -7.24 4.12 3.01
C ARG A 265 -7.53 3.70 4.45
N HIS A 266 -7.70 4.64 5.36
CA HIS A 266 -7.98 4.33 6.77
C HIS A 266 -9.34 3.65 6.95
N ALA A 267 -10.39 4.14 6.29
CA ALA A 267 -11.70 3.48 6.31
C ALA A 267 -11.63 2.04 5.77
N ARG A 268 -10.89 1.82 4.66
CA ARG A 268 -10.63 0.47 4.12
C ARG A 268 -9.93 -0.41 5.14
N ILE A 269 -8.86 0.08 5.78
CA ILE A 269 -8.00 -0.72 6.66
C ILE A 269 -8.76 -1.10 7.95
N LEU A 270 -9.61 -0.23 8.50
CA LEU A 270 -10.51 -0.57 9.60
C LEU A 270 -11.36 -1.81 9.27
N GLY A 271 -11.96 -1.83 8.07
CA GLY A 271 -12.69 -3.00 7.58
C GLY A 271 -11.80 -4.22 7.36
N LEU A 272 -10.63 -4.04 6.72
CA LEU A 272 -9.71 -5.13 6.39
C LEU A 272 -9.18 -5.84 7.65
N PHE A 273 -8.73 -5.09 8.65
CA PHE A 273 -8.19 -5.68 9.89
C PHE A 273 -9.27 -6.42 10.65
N THR A 274 -10.50 -5.91 10.66
CA THR A 274 -11.64 -6.60 11.26
C THR A 274 -11.98 -7.87 10.48
N LYS A 275 -12.01 -7.82 9.15
CA LYS A 275 -12.24 -8.98 8.28
C LYS A 275 -11.24 -10.10 8.58
N VAL A 276 -9.94 -9.77 8.57
CA VAL A 276 -8.87 -10.74 8.79
C VAL A 276 -8.97 -11.37 10.19
N ALA A 277 -9.27 -10.57 11.19
CA ALA A 277 -9.43 -11.06 12.54
C ALA A 277 -10.65 -12.01 12.68
N SER A 278 -11.76 -11.73 11.98
CA SER A 278 -12.95 -12.58 12.05
C SER A 278 -12.85 -13.83 11.15
N GLU A 279 -12.30 -13.72 9.92
CA GLU A 279 -12.29 -14.84 8.96
C GLU A 279 -11.07 -15.75 9.12
N ARG A 280 -9.90 -15.20 9.52
CA ARG A 280 -8.65 -15.96 9.65
C ARG A 280 -8.22 -16.18 11.11
N ASN A 281 -9.01 -15.70 12.07
CA ASN A 281 -8.65 -15.66 13.51
C ASN A 281 -7.30 -14.99 13.78
N ASP A 282 -6.87 -14.06 12.92
CA ASP A 282 -5.62 -13.33 13.06
C ASP A 282 -5.90 -11.93 13.65
N LYS A 283 -5.75 -11.82 14.96
CA LYS A 283 -6.05 -10.61 15.74
C LYS A 283 -4.87 -9.65 15.87
N ARG A 284 -3.70 -9.95 15.27
CA ARG A 284 -2.46 -9.16 15.42
C ARG A 284 -2.64 -7.68 15.08
N PHE A 285 -3.51 -7.37 14.12
CA PHE A 285 -3.71 -6.03 13.60
C PHE A 285 -4.79 -5.21 14.33
N LEU A 286 -5.60 -5.83 15.19
CA LEU A 286 -6.69 -5.11 15.89
C LEU A 286 -6.18 -4.00 16.79
N LYS A 287 -4.98 -4.14 17.34
CA LYS A 287 -4.35 -3.12 18.20
C LYS A 287 -4.10 -1.79 17.49
N GLN A 288 -4.08 -1.75 16.15
CA GLN A 288 -3.94 -0.53 15.35
C GLN A 288 -5.27 0.22 15.12
N ILE A 289 -6.41 -0.36 15.44
CA ILE A 289 -7.74 0.25 15.24
C ILE A 289 -7.85 1.65 15.87
N PRO A 290 -7.43 1.89 17.13
CA PRO A 290 -7.50 3.25 17.72
C PRO A 290 -6.65 4.27 16.95
N HIS A 291 -5.43 3.90 16.53
CA HIS A 291 -4.56 4.76 15.72
C HIS A 291 -5.19 5.08 14.36
N LEU A 292 -5.76 4.09 13.67
CA LEU A 292 -6.47 4.30 12.40
C LEU A 292 -7.64 5.28 12.54
N TRP A 293 -8.39 5.21 13.64
CA TRP A 293 -9.45 6.17 13.91
C TRP A 293 -8.91 7.59 14.14
N THR A 294 -7.80 7.73 14.85
CA THR A 294 -7.13 9.04 15.01
C THR A 294 -6.73 9.63 13.66
N LEU A 295 -6.13 8.81 12.79
CA LEU A 295 -5.72 9.24 11.44
C LEU A 295 -6.95 9.63 10.58
N LEU A 296 -8.00 8.80 10.58
CA LEU A 296 -9.22 9.06 9.82
C LEU A 296 -9.91 10.35 10.30
N GLN A 297 -10.03 10.54 11.61
CA GLN A 297 -10.63 11.74 12.19
C GLN A 297 -9.85 13.00 11.81
N ARG A 298 -8.51 12.96 11.86
CA ARG A 298 -7.66 14.06 11.42
C ARG A 298 -7.89 14.43 9.94
N CYS A 299 -7.96 13.43 9.04
CA CYS A 299 -8.30 13.69 7.64
C CYS A 299 -9.69 14.35 7.51
N CYS A 300 -10.66 13.90 8.32
CA CYS A 300 -12.03 14.42 8.32
C CYS A 300 -12.18 15.84 8.88
N GLU A 301 -11.10 16.49 9.35
CA GLU A 301 -11.09 17.92 9.70
C GLU A 301 -11.13 18.81 8.45
N LEU A 302 -10.76 18.30 7.28
CA LEU A 302 -10.90 19.02 6.02
C LEU A 302 -12.37 19.29 5.68
N GLU A 303 -12.64 20.47 5.14
CA GLU A 303 -14.01 20.87 4.74
C GLU A 303 -14.58 19.95 3.66
N GLU A 304 -13.74 19.48 2.75
CA GLU A 304 -14.07 18.54 1.66
C GLU A 304 -14.51 17.16 2.17
N LEU A 305 -14.09 16.80 3.38
CA LEU A 305 -14.49 15.57 4.06
C LEU A 305 -15.57 15.78 5.13
N LYS A 306 -16.11 16.98 5.28
CA LYS A 306 -17.19 17.29 6.24
C LYS A 306 -18.41 16.38 6.09
N PRO A 307 -18.92 16.06 4.87
CA PRO A 307 -20.03 15.11 4.74
C PRO A 307 -19.70 13.73 5.30
N VAL A 308 -18.45 13.27 5.10
CA VAL A 308 -17.96 11.98 5.62
C VAL A 308 -17.86 12.02 7.16
N ARG A 309 -17.32 13.10 7.73
CA ARG A 309 -17.27 13.32 9.18
C ARG A 309 -18.66 13.28 9.80
N GLN A 310 -19.61 14.05 9.23
CA GLN A 310 -20.98 14.10 9.72
C GLN A 310 -21.65 12.72 9.69
N TRP A 311 -21.42 11.95 8.63
CA TRP A 311 -21.92 10.60 8.55
C TRP A 311 -21.37 9.72 9.68
N PHE A 312 -20.07 9.75 9.93
CA PHE A 312 -19.45 9.00 11.02
C PHE A 312 -19.97 9.44 12.40
N ASP A 313 -20.17 10.74 12.62
CA ASP A 313 -20.62 11.27 13.92
C ASP A 313 -22.05 10.82 14.25
N VAL A 314 -22.90 10.67 13.23
CA VAL A 314 -24.27 10.18 13.38
C VAL A 314 -24.33 8.66 13.53
N HIS A 315 -23.62 7.93 12.65
CA HIS A 315 -23.82 6.49 12.50
C HIS A 315 -22.77 5.64 13.26
N VAL A 316 -21.64 6.22 13.63
CA VAL A 316 -20.59 5.55 14.42
C VAL A 316 -20.09 6.52 15.51
N PRO A 317 -20.89 6.74 16.56
CA PRO A 317 -20.54 7.68 17.63
C PRO A 317 -19.21 7.31 18.28
N GLN A 318 -18.52 8.29 18.88
CA GLN A 318 -17.16 8.15 19.42
C GLN A 318 -16.97 6.91 20.31
N VAL A 319 -17.97 6.58 21.13
CA VAL A 319 -17.95 5.40 22.03
C VAL A 319 -17.94 4.07 21.29
N LYS A 320 -18.25 4.06 19.97
CA LYS A 320 -18.24 2.88 19.10
C LYS A 320 -16.99 2.80 18.22
N ARG A 321 -16.10 3.80 18.26
CA ARG A 321 -14.82 3.83 17.51
C ARG A 321 -13.75 3.08 18.30
N VAL A 322 -13.96 1.80 18.51
CA VAL A 322 -13.17 0.93 19.37
C VAL A 322 -12.72 -0.34 18.64
N ILE A 323 -11.85 -1.10 19.26
CA ILE A 323 -11.51 -2.46 18.78
C ILE A 323 -12.78 -3.31 18.84
N PRO A 324 -13.22 -3.90 17.69
CA PRO A 324 -14.43 -4.69 17.67
C PRO A 324 -14.28 -5.98 18.49
N GLN A 325 -15.36 -6.39 19.14
CA GLN A 325 -15.48 -7.73 19.72
C GLN A 325 -15.82 -8.72 18.60
N LEU A 326 -15.09 -9.86 18.56
CA LEU A 326 -15.16 -10.87 17.49
C LEU A 326 -15.60 -12.21 18.09
#